data_7fa85a2459f197a92a8f254982c8142b
#
_entry.id   7fa85a2459f197a92a8f254982c8142b
#
_cell.length_a   1.000
_cell.length_b   1.000
_cell.length_c   1.000
_cell.angle_alpha   90.00
_cell.angle_beta   90.00
_cell.angle_gamma   90.00
#
_symmetry.space_group_name_H-M   'P 1'
#
loop_
_entity.id
_entity.type
_entity.pdbx_description
1 polymer ?
#
loop_
_entity_poly.entity_id
_entity_poly.type
_entity_poly.pdbx_seq_one_letter_code
_entity_poly.pdbx_strand_id
1 'polypeptide(L)'
;GRVQVRINVTNTGRFEGKEVIQIYAEAPQGLLGKPSKSLVAFGKTRLLKPGETQMLILEFTVDSLASYDDLGKVQKSAYVLEAGDYIFFAGTSVRDVRRLNFIYSVPHNRVVKQLNEKLAPNRLKKRMLSDGSFEMLPLKEANESYNANGLEPIPAGLTECIAPAVRGRERYSLLKSEDKEGVRPLIDV
;
A
#
# COMPACT_ATOMS: atom_id res chain seq x y z
N GLY A 1 -12.75 8.52 -12.02
CA GLY A 1 -12.67 7.43 -12.99
C GLY A 1 -12.43 6.10 -12.29
N ARG A 2 -12.79 5.00 -12.96
CA ARG A 2 -12.53 3.62 -12.50
C ARG A 2 -11.67 2.90 -13.52
N VAL A 3 -10.78 2.05 -13.05
CA VAL A 3 -9.97 1.13 -13.86
C VAL A 3 -10.40 -0.28 -13.51
N GLN A 4 -10.65 -1.10 -14.53
CA GLN A 4 -10.97 -2.51 -14.39
C GLN A 4 -9.87 -3.33 -15.06
N VAL A 5 -9.29 -4.26 -14.33
CA VAL A 5 -8.27 -5.19 -14.81
C VAL A 5 -8.85 -6.59 -14.83
N ARG A 6 -8.75 -7.27 -15.97
CA ARG A 6 -9.21 -8.66 -16.15
C ARG A 6 -7.99 -9.56 -16.32
N ILE A 7 -7.87 -10.56 -15.47
CA ILE A 7 -6.71 -11.47 -15.44
C ILE A 7 -7.19 -12.91 -15.39
N ASN A 8 -6.66 -13.74 -16.29
CA ASN A 8 -6.86 -15.18 -16.22
C ASN A 8 -5.78 -15.79 -15.32
N VAL A 9 -6.21 -16.57 -14.34
CA VAL A 9 -5.35 -17.26 -13.38
C VAL A 9 -5.56 -18.75 -13.56
N THR A 10 -4.49 -19.47 -13.89
CA THR A 10 -4.52 -20.93 -14.15
C THR A 10 -3.71 -21.65 -13.08
N ASN A 11 -4.28 -22.69 -12.51
CA ASN A 11 -3.53 -23.60 -11.64
C ASN A 11 -2.65 -24.52 -12.47
N THR A 12 -1.34 -24.25 -12.50
CA THR A 12 -0.33 -25.09 -13.19
C THR A 12 0.30 -26.13 -12.28
N GLY A 13 -0.11 -26.16 -11.01
CA GLY A 13 0.37 -27.13 -10.01
C GLY A 13 -0.30 -28.50 -10.13
N ARG A 14 0.13 -29.42 -9.27
CA ARG A 14 -0.39 -30.79 -9.20
C ARG A 14 -1.54 -30.99 -8.22
N PHE A 15 -1.77 -30.00 -7.36
CA PHE A 15 -2.81 -30.02 -6.31
C PHE A 15 -3.76 -28.86 -6.51
N GLU A 16 -4.97 -29.00 -5.99
CA GLU A 16 -5.92 -27.91 -5.95
C GLU A 16 -5.46 -26.79 -5.00
N GLY A 17 -5.67 -25.54 -5.38
CA GLY A 17 -5.19 -24.40 -4.60
C GLY A 17 -5.91 -23.10 -4.92
N LYS A 18 -5.62 -22.07 -4.14
CA LYS A 18 -6.08 -20.70 -4.33
C LYS A 18 -4.90 -19.77 -4.40
N GLU A 19 -5.00 -18.71 -5.22
CA GLU A 19 -3.97 -17.69 -5.31
C GLU A 19 -4.54 -16.30 -5.15
N VAL A 20 -3.71 -15.35 -4.67
CA VAL A 20 -4.06 -13.93 -4.56
C VAL A 20 -3.32 -13.16 -5.64
N ILE A 21 -4.07 -12.53 -6.53
CA ILE A 21 -3.52 -11.61 -7.52
C ILE A 21 -3.59 -10.20 -6.99
N GLN A 22 -2.50 -9.47 -7.14
CA GLN A 22 -2.28 -8.12 -6.65
C GLN A 22 -2.00 -7.19 -7.83
N ILE A 23 -2.64 -6.02 -7.83
CA ILE A 23 -2.37 -4.96 -8.81
C ILE A 23 -1.63 -3.85 -8.10
N TYR A 24 -0.51 -3.46 -8.68
CA TYR A 24 0.32 -2.38 -8.20
C TYR A 24 0.34 -1.22 -9.20
N ALA A 25 0.40 -0.01 -8.67
CA ALA A 25 0.62 1.20 -9.44
C ALA A 25 1.99 1.79 -9.09
N GLU A 26 2.74 2.16 -10.11
CA GLU A 26 3.92 3.01 -10.04
C GLU A 26 3.47 4.41 -10.44
N ALA A 27 3.52 5.33 -9.49
CA ALA A 27 3.15 6.73 -9.72
C ALA A 27 4.36 7.53 -10.19
N PRO A 28 4.16 8.63 -10.93
CA PRO A 28 5.25 9.52 -11.32
C PRO A 28 5.95 10.07 -10.08
N GLN A 29 7.28 10.06 -10.07
CA GLN A 29 8.12 10.62 -9.00
C GLN A 29 8.27 12.13 -9.21
N GLY A 30 7.19 12.87 -8.94
CA GLY A 30 7.11 14.33 -9.05
C GLY A 30 7.58 15.05 -7.79
N LEU A 31 6.79 16.01 -7.32
CA LEU A 31 7.11 16.80 -6.13
C LEU A 31 6.89 16.06 -4.81
N LEU A 32 5.95 15.11 -4.80
CA LEU A 32 5.62 14.31 -3.62
C LEU A 32 6.46 13.04 -3.58
N GLY A 33 7.05 12.72 -2.44
CA GLY A 33 7.75 11.45 -2.24
C GLY A 33 6.76 10.28 -2.22
N LYS A 34 6.98 9.28 -3.08
CA LYS A 34 6.10 8.13 -3.25
C LYS A 34 6.86 6.82 -3.18
N PRO A 35 6.23 5.72 -2.75
CA PRO A 35 6.83 4.41 -2.91
C PRO A 35 6.97 4.06 -4.40
N SER A 36 7.94 3.20 -4.74
CA SER A 36 8.14 2.73 -6.11
C SER A 36 6.93 2.00 -6.67
N LYS A 37 6.19 1.27 -5.82
CA LYS A 37 4.94 0.60 -6.16
C LYS A 37 3.97 0.64 -4.98
N SER A 38 2.70 0.91 -5.26
CA SER A 38 1.61 0.90 -4.29
C SER A 38 0.57 -0.13 -4.68
N LEU A 39 0.11 -0.95 -3.74
CA LEU A 39 -0.99 -1.89 -3.95
C LEU A 39 -2.30 -1.10 -4.14
N VAL A 40 -2.99 -1.33 -5.28
CA VAL A 40 -4.22 -0.59 -5.61
C VAL A 40 -5.45 -1.49 -5.69
N ALA A 41 -5.26 -2.77 -5.98
CA ALA A 41 -6.32 -3.77 -5.95
C ALA A 41 -5.76 -5.16 -5.69
N PHE A 42 -6.58 -6.05 -5.18
CA PHE A 42 -6.25 -7.47 -5.06
C PHE A 42 -7.52 -8.31 -5.11
N GLY A 43 -7.35 -9.58 -5.44
CA GLY A 43 -8.43 -10.56 -5.40
C GLY A 43 -7.89 -11.97 -5.27
N LYS A 44 -8.67 -12.83 -4.64
CA LYS A 44 -8.32 -14.23 -4.41
C LYS A 44 -9.17 -15.12 -5.31
N THR A 45 -8.54 -16.13 -5.93
CA THR A 45 -9.27 -17.13 -6.70
C THR A 45 -10.15 -18.00 -5.78
N ARG A 46 -11.16 -18.64 -6.36
CA ARG A 46 -11.75 -19.82 -5.76
C ARG A 46 -10.71 -20.95 -5.71
N LEU A 47 -11.06 -22.07 -5.11
CA LEU A 47 -10.25 -23.28 -5.19
C LEU A 47 -10.22 -23.76 -6.65
N LEU A 48 -9.03 -23.83 -7.25
CA LEU A 48 -8.81 -24.26 -8.63
C LEU A 48 -8.17 -25.65 -8.64
N LYS A 49 -8.72 -26.55 -9.43
CA LYS A 49 -8.11 -27.85 -9.72
C LYS A 49 -6.91 -27.68 -10.63
N PRO A 50 -5.98 -28.67 -10.70
CA PRO A 50 -4.92 -28.67 -11.68
C PRO A 50 -5.44 -28.44 -13.12
N GLY A 51 -4.84 -27.49 -13.83
CA GLY A 51 -5.24 -27.07 -15.18
C GLY A 51 -6.46 -26.15 -15.24
N GLU A 52 -7.13 -25.89 -14.12
CA GLU A 52 -8.31 -25.04 -14.10
C GLU A 52 -7.95 -23.55 -14.11
N THR A 53 -8.72 -22.79 -14.88
CA THR A 53 -8.56 -21.34 -15.04
C THR A 53 -9.76 -20.58 -14.47
N GLN A 54 -9.49 -19.45 -13.84
CA GLN A 54 -10.50 -18.46 -13.45
C GLN A 54 -10.11 -17.08 -13.94
N MET A 55 -11.06 -16.35 -14.51
CA MET A 55 -10.90 -14.92 -14.75
C MET A 55 -11.25 -14.16 -13.47
N LEU A 56 -10.30 -13.35 -12.98
CA LEU A 56 -10.53 -12.37 -11.94
C LEU A 56 -10.78 -11.00 -12.57
N ILE A 57 -11.70 -10.26 -11.99
CA ILE A 57 -11.99 -8.87 -12.33
C ILE A 57 -11.64 -8.04 -11.09
N LEU A 58 -10.61 -7.18 -11.22
CA LEU A 58 -10.12 -6.32 -10.15
C LEU A 58 -10.37 -4.86 -10.53
N GLU A 59 -10.89 -4.09 -9.59
CA GLU A 59 -11.26 -2.70 -9.84
C GLU A 59 -10.64 -1.77 -8.80
N PHE A 60 -10.26 -0.58 -9.24
CA PHE A 60 -9.85 0.51 -8.37
C PHE A 60 -10.24 1.86 -8.97
N THR A 61 -10.28 2.90 -8.13
CA THR A 61 -10.56 4.27 -8.60
C THR A 61 -9.25 4.99 -8.91
N VAL A 62 -9.27 5.88 -9.91
CA VAL A 62 -8.12 6.74 -10.21
C VAL A 62 -7.76 7.61 -9.00
N ASP A 63 -8.74 8.02 -8.22
CA ASP A 63 -8.54 8.86 -7.05
C ASP A 63 -7.76 8.15 -5.93
N SER A 64 -7.78 6.80 -5.89
CA SER A 64 -6.97 6.01 -4.95
C SER A 64 -5.47 6.04 -5.27
N LEU A 65 -5.07 6.55 -6.43
CA LEU A 65 -3.67 6.74 -6.82
C LEU A 65 -3.07 8.04 -6.26
N ALA A 66 -3.89 8.91 -5.66
CA ALA A 66 -3.46 10.18 -5.11
C ALA A 66 -2.55 10.01 -3.90
N SER A 67 -1.54 10.86 -3.78
CA SER A 67 -0.61 10.90 -2.67
C SER A 67 -0.92 12.09 -1.76
N TYR A 68 -0.66 11.92 -0.47
CA TYR A 68 -0.89 13.00 0.51
C TYR A 68 0.27 13.99 0.48
N ASP A 69 -0.05 15.26 0.35
CA ASP A 69 0.89 16.38 0.42
C ASP A 69 0.89 16.98 1.83
N ASP A 70 1.81 16.51 2.65
CA ASP A 70 2.00 16.95 4.02
C ASP A 70 2.76 18.28 4.13
N LEU A 71 3.60 18.60 3.14
CA LEU A 71 4.46 19.77 3.15
C LEU A 71 3.89 20.97 2.38
N GLY A 72 2.87 20.76 1.54
CA GLY A 72 2.32 21.80 0.68
C GLY A 72 3.16 22.07 -0.55
N LYS A 73 3.80 21.05 -1.10
CA LYS A 73 4.56 21.16 -2.36
C LYS A 73 3.66 21.45 -3.57
N VAL A 74 2.43 21.00 -3.52
CA VAL A 74 1.35 21.29 -4.47
C VAL A 74 0.20 21.97 -3.74
N GLN A 75 -0.38 21.27 -2.75
CA GLN A 75 -1.48 21.75 -1.92
C GLN A 75 -1.41 21.10 -0.53
N LYS A 76 -1.08 21.91 0.49
CA LYS A 76 -0.90 21.42 1.85
C LYS A 76 -2.11 20.71 2.40
N SER A 77 -1.89 19.59 3.09
CA SER A 77 -2.92 18.77 3.72
C SER A 77 -3.97 18.24 2.73
N ALA A 78 -3.56 17.94 1.51
CA ALA A 78 -4.44 17.42 0.47
C ALA A 78 -3.95 16.10 -0.12
N TYR A 79 -4.88 15.29 -0.61
CA TYR A 79 -4.55 14.19 -1.52
C TYR A 79 -4.46 14.75 -2.95
N VAL A 80 -3.30 14.58 -3.56
CA VAL A 80 -2.99 15.10 -4.89
C VAL A 80 -2.66 13.95 -5.83
N LEU A 81 -3.32 13.95 -6.98
CA LEU A 81 -2.96 13.14 -8.13
C LEU A 81 -2.00 13.98 -8.97
N GLU A 82 -0.70 13.65 -8.94
CA GLU A 82 0.31 14.40 -9.68
C GLU A 82 0.26 14.12 -11.18
N ALA A 83 0.64 15.13 -11.96
CA ALA A 83 0.80 15.00 -13.40
C ALA A 83 1.90 13.99 -13.75
N GLY A 84 1.68 13.22 -14.81
CA GLY A 84 2.61 12.20 -15.30
C GLY A 84 1.93 10.87 -15.58
N ASP A 85 2.74 9.88 -15.88
CA ASP A 85 2.29 8.54 -16.27
C ASP A 85 2.27 7.59 -15.06
N TYR A 86 1.12 6.96 -14.86
CA TYR A 86 0.91 5.91 -13.90
C TYR A 86 0.99 4.57 -14.62
N ILE A 87 1.93 3.72 -14.20
CA ILE A 87 2.21 2.41 -14.79
C ILE A 87 1.68 1.33 -13.85
N PHE A 88 1.12 0.28 -14.40
CA PHE A 88 0.47 -0.77 -13.61
C PHE A 88 1.17 -2.12 -13.80
N PHE A 89 1.12 -2.91 -12.73
CA PHE A 89 1.71 -4.23 -12.67
C PHE A 89 0.72 -5.21 -12.04
N ALA A 90 0.76 -6.46 -12.45
CA ALA A 90 -0.01 -7.53 -11.85
C ALA A 90 0.89 -8.70 -11.48
N GLY A 91 0.62 -9.35 -10.36
CA GLY A 91 1.37 -10.53 -9.92
C GLY A 91 0.92 -11.04 -8.56
N THR A 92 1.68 -11.96 -8.00
CA THR A 92 1.38 -12.60 -6.71
C THR A 92 2.01 -11.88 -5.53
N SER A 93 3.02 -11.05 -5.77
CA SER A 93 3.66 -10.21 -4.75
C SER A 93 4.28 -8.97 -5.40
N VAL A 94 4.69 -7.97 -4.61
CA VAL A 94 5.38 -6.77 -5.12
C VAL A 94 6.69 -7.09 -5.85
N ARG A 95 7.31 -8.22 -5.54
CA ARG A 95 8.59 -8.67 -6.14
C ARG A 95 8.40 -9.54 -7.37
N ASP A 96 7.22 -10.16 -7.50
CA ASP A 96 6.85 -11.04 -8.61
C ASP A 96 5.65 -10.42 -9.32
N VAL A 97 5.93 -9.42 -10.15
CA VAL A 97 4.94 -8.67 -10.92
C VAL A 97 5.37 -8.48 -12.37
N ARG A 98 4.42 -8.51 -13.28
CA ARG A 98 4.57 -8.18 -14.70
C ARG A 98 3.90 -6.85 -14.99
N ARG A 99 4.56 -6.04 -15.82
CA ARG A 99 3.99 -4.76 -16.29
C ARG A 99 2.79 -5.03 -17.18
N LEU A 100 1.71 -4.29 -16.97
CA LEU A 100 0.54 -4.29 -17.84
C LEU A 100 0.76 -3.35 -19.04
N ASN A 101 0.16 -3.68 -20.18
CA ASN A 101 0.20 -2.84 -21.39
C ASN A 101 -0.82 -1.69 -21.32
N PHE A 102 -0.86 -1.01 -20.18
CA PHE A 102 -1.76 0.10 -19.92
C PHE A 102 -1.03 1.18 -19.13
N ILE A 103 -1.16 2.43 -19.56
CA ILE A 103 -0.63 3.61 -18.87
C ILE A 103 -1.80 4.57 -18.70
N TYR A 104 -1.91 5.14 -17.50
CA TYR A 104 -2.87 6.21 -17.23
C TYR A 104 -2.12 7.54 -17.08
N SER A 105 -2.27 8.43 -18.06
CA SER A 105 -1.60 9.74 -18.09
C SER A 105 -2.47 10.80 -17.44
N VAL A 106 -1.90 11.55 -16.51
CA VAL A 106 -2.52 12.69 -15.84
C VAL A 106 -1.86 13.97 -16.36
N PRO A 107 -2.58 14.85 -17.08
CA PRO A 107 -1.96 16.01 -17.73
C PRO A 107 -1.57 17.12 -16.75
N HIS A 108 -2.28 17.27 -15.64
CA HIS A 108 -2.06 18.32 -14.65
C HIS A 108 -2.27 17.80 -13.23
N ASN A 109 -1.56 18.37 -12.25
CA ASN A 109 -1.80 18.08 -10.84
C ASN A 109 -3.27 18.34 -10.48
N ARG A 110 -3.89 17.41 -9.79
CA ARG A 110 -5.30 17.50 -9.38
C ARG A 110 -5.45 17.21 -7.90
N VAL A 111 -5.99 18.17 -7.14
CA VAL A 111 -6.41 17.93 -5.76
C VAL A 111 -7.66 17.05 -5.78
N VAL A 112 -7.55 15.85 -5.22
CA VAL A 112 -8.64 14.88 -5.12
C VAL A 112 -9.46 15.13 -3.86
N LYS A 113 -8.79 15.45 -2.75
CA LYS A 113 -9.42 15.69 -1.47
C LYS A 113 -8.59 16.64 -0.62
N GLN A 114 -9.21 17.75 -0.17
CA GLN A 114 -8.62 18.64 0.82
C GLN A 114 -8.96 18.16 2.22
N LEU A 115 -7.96 18.10 3.08
CA LEU A 115 -8.09 17.78 4.51
C LEU A 115 -7.69 18.98 5.37
N ASN A 116 -7.77 18.80 6.69
CA ASN A 116 -7.24 19.74 7.68
C ASN A 116 -5.96 19.17 8.32
N GLU A 117 -5.25 20.01 9.08
CA GLU A 117 -3.97 19.65 9.72
C GLU A 117 -4.11 19.08 11.15
N LYS A 118 -5.33 18.79 11.63
CA LYS A 118 -5.57 18.40 13.03
C LYS A 118 -4.75 17.17 13.47
N LEU A 119 -4.52 16.23 12.56
CA LEU A 119 -3.77 14.99 12.82
C LEU A 119 -2.43 14.94 12.05
N ALA A 120 -1.94 16.06 11.53
CA ALA A 120 -0.66 16.09 10.82
C ALA A 120 0.49 15.75 11.77
N PRO A 121 1.43 14.86 11.38
CA PRO A 121 2.59 14.54 12.20
C PRO A 121 3.45 15.79 12.42
N ASN A 122 3.84 16.05 13.66
CA ASN A 122 4.68 17.19 14.01
C ASN A 122 6.08 16.82 14.50
N ARG A 123 6.36 15.51 14.65
CA ARG A 123 7.63 14.99 15.18
C ARG A 123 8.42 14.13 14.17
N LEU A 124 7.89 13.94 12.97
CA LEU A 124 8.57 13.15 11.96
C LEU A 124 9.75 13.93 11.38
N LYS A 125 10.97 13.46 11.61
CA LYS A 125 12.21 14.16 11.20
C LYS A 125 12.60 13.90 9.75
N LYS A 126 12.29 12.71 9.24
CA LYS A 126 12.68 12.28 7.88
C LYS A 126 11.72 11.25 7.34
N ARG A 127 11.62 11.15 6.03
CA ARG A 127 10.93 10.04 5.34
C ARG A 127 11.84 9.45 4.26
N MET A 128 11.66 8.18 3.98
CA MET A 128 12.38 7.48 2.93
C MET A 128 11.72 7.74 1.58
N LEU A 129 12.53 7.99 0.56
CA LEU A 129 12.11 8.14 -0.83
C LEU A 129 12.16 6.80 -1.57
N SER A 130 11.67 6.78 -2.81
CA SER A 130 11.59 5.57 -3.63
C SER A 130 12.94 4.96 -4.00
N ASP A 131 14.00 5.77 -4.01
CA ASP A 131 15.39 5.37 -4.27
C ASP A 131 16.14 4.90 -3.01
N GLY A 132 15.47 4.91 -1.84
CA GLY A 132 16.06 4.56 -0.55
C GLY A 132 16.76 5.71 0.16
N SER A 133 16.88 6.88 -0.44
CA SER A 133 17.38 8.10 0.22
C SER A 133 16.37 8.66 1.22
N PHE A 134 16.76 9.67 1.99
CA PHE A 134 15.89 10.30 2.97
C PHE A 134 15.71 11.80 2.68
N GLU A 135 14.46 12.25 2.69
CA GLU A 135 14.09 13.65 2.73
C GLU A 135 13.91 14.09 4.18
N MET A 136 14.54 15.21 4.56
CA MET A 136 14.34 15.82 5.87
C MET A 136 13.04 16.62 5.87
N LEU A 137 12.24 16.44 6.92
CA LEU A 137 10.97 17.13 7.06
C LEU A 137 11.12 18.31 8.03
N PRO A 138 10.45 19.45 7.76
CA PRO A 138 10.45 20.57 8.69
C PRO A 138 9.77 20.14 9.98
N LEU A 139 10.49 20.29 11.10
CA LEU A 139 9.88 20.12 12.42
C LEU A 139 8.98 21.33 12.66
N LYS A 140 7.71 21.11 12.96
CA LYS A 140 6.91 22.17 13.58
C LYS A 140 7.52 22.43 14.96
N GLU A 141 7.86 23.66 15.26
CA GLU A 141 8.16 24.05 16.63
C GLU A 141 7.00 23.58 17.50
N ALA A 142 7.30 22.83 18.56
CA ALA A 142 6.30 22.41 19.50
C ALA A 142 5.65 23.69 20.04
N ASN A 143 4.41 23.96 19.68
CA ASN A 143 3.64 24.97 20.39
C ASN A 143 3.68 24.53 21.86
N GLU A 144 4.27 25.34 22.71
CA GLU A 144 4.45 25.12 24.14
C GLU A 144 3.16 24.78 24.91
N SER A 145 2.01 24.86 24.23
CA SER A 145 0.71 24.51 24.79
C SER A 145 0.40 23.00 24.89
N TYR A 146 1.22 22.12 24.27
CA TYR A 146 1.15 20.68 24.55
C TYR A 146 2.09 20.37 25.72
N ASN A 147 1.61 20.61 26.93
CA ASN A 147 2.25 20.10 28.14
C ASN A 147 2.49 18.61 27.98
N ALA A 148 3.71 18.16 28.25
CA ALA A 148 4.05 16.73 28.32
C ALA A 148 3.12 15.94 29.27
N ASN A 149 2.38 16.65 30.14
CA ASN A 149 1.38 16.17 31.07
C ASN A 149 -0.05 16.19 30.51
N GLY A 150 -0.29 16.64 29.28
CA GLY A 150 -1.62 16.72 28.66
C GLY A 150 -1.99 15.50 27.81
N LEU A 151 -1.21 14.45 27.84
CA LEU A 151 -1.69 13.13 27.45
C LEU A 151 -2.55 12.64 28.60
N GLU A 152 -3.86 12.74 28.44
CA GLU A 152 -4.78 11.95 29.27
C GLU A 152 -4.23 10.53 29.34
N PRO A 153 -4.04 9.93 30.51
CA PRO A 153 -3.57 8.56 30.60
C PRO A 153 -4.51 7.69 29.77
N ILE A 154 -3.96 6.88 28.87
CA ILE A 154 -4.73 5.93 28.08
C ILE A 154 -5.63 5.17 29.06
N PRO A 155 -6.97 5.21 28.90
CA PRO A 155 -7.85 4.54 29.83
C PRO A 155 -7.41 3.09 30.02
N ALA A 156 -7.35 2.62 31.26
CA ALA A 156 -6.80 1.30 31.61
C ALA A 156 -7.38 0.14 30.78
N GLY A 157 -8.63 0.27 30.32
CA GLY A 157 -9.28 -0.69 29.41
C GLY A 157 -8.70 -0.77 28.01
N LEU A 158 -7.99 0.26 27.52
CA LEU A 158 -7.33 0.24 26.20
C LEU A 158 -5.97 -0.48 26.24
N THR A 159 -5.31 -0.49 27.39
CA THR A 159 -4.07 -1.25 27.59
C THR A 159 -4.31 -2.76 27.61
N GLU A 160 -5.48 -3.21 28.08
CA GLU A 160 -5.86 -4.63 28.05
C GLU A 160 -6.17 -5.12 26.62
N CYS A 161 -6.66 -4.23 25.73
CA CYS A 161 -6.91 -4.58 24.33
C CYS A 161 -5.62 -4.68 23.49
N ILE A 162 -4.54 -3.99 23.86
CA ILE A 162 -3.27 -4.01 23.13
C ILE A 162 -2.42 -5.23 23.52
N ALA A 163 -2.44 -5.65 24.78
CA ALA A 163 -1.64 -6.77 25.29
C ALA A 163 -1.91 -8.12 24.58
N PRO A 164 -3.15 -8.53 24.27
CA PRO A 164 -3.41 -9.76 23.52
C PRO A 164 -2.90 -9.73 22.09
N ALA A 165 -2.94 -8.58 21.41
CA ALA A 165 -2.47 -8.42 20.04
C ALA A 165 -0.93 -8.52 19.95
N VAL A 166 -0.21 -8.01 20.95
CA VAL A 166 1.25 -8.15 21.05
C VAL A 166 1.64 -9.60 21.32
N ARG A 167 0.93 -10.31 22.21
CA ARG A 167 1.15 -11.74 22.46
C ARG A 167 0.87 -12.63 21.25
N GLY A 168 -0.06 -12.24 20.38
CA GLY A 168 -0.34 -12.92 19.11
C GLY A 168 0.82 -12.84 18.11
N ARG A 169 1.60 -11.76 18.11
CA ARG A 169 2.78 -11.61 17.23
C ARG A 169 3.93 -12.52 17.65
N GLU A 170 4.13 -12.77 18.93
CA GLU A 170 5.16 -13.70 19.40
C GLU A 170 4.90 -15.15 18.98
N ARG A 171 3.64 -15.56 18.80
CA ARG A 171 3.31 -16.90 18.29
C ARG A 171 3.69 -17.13 16.83
N TYR A 172 3.70 -16.08 15.98
CA TYR A 172 4.09 -16.19 14.57
C TYR A 172 5.62 -16.19 14.37
N SER A 173 6.40 -15.74 15.33
CA SER A 173 7.88 -15.79 15.26
C SER A 173 8.45 -17.18 15.55
N LEU A 174 7.63 -18.11 16.06
CA LEU A 174 8.01 -19.49 16.39
C LEU A 174 7.72 -20.51 15.28
N LEU A 175 7.19 -20.10 14.13
CA LEU A 175 7.19 -20.96 12.94
C LEU A 175 8.63 -21.06 12.45
N LYS A 176 9.27 -22.20 12.74
CA LYS A 176 10.65 -22.51 12.37
C LYS A 176 10.79 -22.39 10.84
N SER A 177 11.97 -21.91 10.41
CA SER A 177 12.34 -21.79 9.00
C SER A 177 12.23 -23.11 8.21
N GLU A 178 12.16 -24.23 8.90
CA GLU A 178 12.00 -25.59 8.37
C GLU A 178 10.61 -25.84 7.75
N ASP A 179 9.57 -25.10 8.17
CA ASP A 179 8.22 -25.23 7.62
C ASP A 179 8.04 -24.45 6.29
N LYS A 180 9.08 -23.79 5.78
CA LYS A 180 9.05 -22.99 4.54
C LYS A 180 9.59 -23.74 3.31
N GLU A 181 10.16 -24.91 3.46
CA GLU A 181 10.56 -25.73 2.33
C GLU A 181 9.35 -26.45 1.73
N GLY A 182 8.82 -25.92 0.67
CA GLY A 182 7.78 -26.57 -0.13
C GLY A 182 6.70 -25.70 -0.72
N VAL A 183 6.58 -24.44 -0.30
CA VAL A 183 5.60 -23.52 -0.90
C VAL A 183 6.23 -22.84 -2.10
N ARG A 184 6.27 -23.55 -3.23
CA ARG A 184 6.47 -22.91 -4.54
C ARG A 184 5.15 -22.29 -4.99
N PRO A 185 5.16 -21.15 -5.70
CA PRO A 185 3.92 -20.61 -6.25
C PRO A 185 3.28 -21.68 -7.14
N LEU A 186 2.07 -22.05 -6.79
CA LEU A 186 1.29 -23.09 -7.46
C LEU A 186 0.64 -22.61 -8.75
N ILE A 187 0.79 -21.34 -9.10
CA ILE A 187 -0.01 -20.67 -10.13
C ILE A 187 0.86 -19.72 -10.96
N ASP A 188 0.83 -19.86 -12.30
CA ASP A 188 1.33 -18.85 -13.23
C ASP A 188 0.25 -17.81 -13.55
N VAL A 189 0.66 -16.53 -13.64
CA VAL A 189 -0.20 -15.36 -13.90
C VAL A 189 0.01 -14.88 -15.33
#